data_c34871ba4dbeac027df16cee6d7299e9
#
_entry.id   c34871ba4dbeac027df16cee6d7299e9
#
_cell.length_a   1.000
_cell.length_b   1.000
_cell.length_c   1.000
_cell.angle_alpha   90.00
_cell.angle_beta   90.00
_cell.angle_gamma   90.00
#
_symmetry.space_group_name_H-M   'P 1'
#
loop_
_entity.id
_entity.type
_entity.pdbx_description
1 polymer ?
#
loop_
_entity_poly.entity_id
_entity_poly.type
_entity_poly.pdbx_seq_one_letter_code
_entity_poly.pdbx_strand_id
1 'polypeptide(L)'
;VTPSSGLEQVEVKWFNRVRGFGFLTRGDGSEDIFVHMETLRRFGITELRPGQRVLVRYGDGPKGKMVAEIRPVQPGGIPSSH
;
A
#
# COMPACT_ATOMS: atom_id res chain seq x y z
N VAL A 1 3.15 -4.73 -22.18
CA VAL A 1 3.05 -4.62 -21.71
C VAL A 1 2.67 -4.09 -20.88
N THR A 2 2.27 -3.94 -20.46
CA THR A 2 1.88 -3.41 -19.78
C THR A 2 1.55 -3.33 -18.80
N PRO A 3 1.70 -3.40 -18.26
CA PRO A 3 1.64 -3.30 -17.10
C PRO A 3 0.87 -2.49 -16.66
N SER A 4 0.49 -2.10 -17.13
CA SER A 4 -0.26 -1.28 -16.75
C SER A 4 -0.78 -1.43 -15.56
N SER A 5 -1.05 -2.34 -15.17
CA SER A 5 -1.65 -2.38 -14.07
C SER A 5 -0.88 -2.04 -13.09
N GLY A 6 -0.13 -2.37 -12.74
CA GLY A 6 0.68 -2.05 -11.72
C GLY A 6 0.17 -2.08 -10.32
N LEU A 7 -1.04 -1.88 -10.07
CA LEU A 7 -1.56 -1.89 -8.72
C LEU A 7 -1.83 -3.31 -8.24
N GLU A 8 -1.40 -3.58 -7.02
CA GLU A 8 -1.50 -4.91 -6.46
C GLU A 8 -2.11 -4.80 -5.08
N GLN A 9 -3.00 -5.71 -4.72
CA GLN A 9 -3.64 -5.66 -3.42
C GLN A 9 -2.73 -6.30 -2.38
N VAL A 10 -2.44 -5.55 -1.33
CA VAL A 10 -1.58 -6.04 -0.27
C VAL A 10 -2.21 -5.69 1.06
N GLU A 11 -1.66 -6.22 2.12
CA GLU A 11 -2.19 -6.01 3.45
C GLU A 11 -1.18 -5.27 4.29
N VAL A 12 -1.64 -4.35 5.14
CA VAL A 12 -0.75 -3.60 6.00
C VAL A 12 -0.27 -4.53 7.11
N LYS A 13 1.03 -4.69 7.21
CA LYS A 13 1.60 -5.50 8.27
C LYS A 13 1.67 -4.68 9.54
N TRP A 14 2.20 -3.49 9.47
CA TRP A 14 2.18 -2.54 10.57
C TRP A 14 2.59 -1.17 10.04
N PHE A 15 2.20 -0.15 10.75
CA PHE A 15 2.58 1.20 10.38
C PHE A 15 2.78 2.01 11.66
N ASN A 16 3.89 2.72 11.75
CA ASN A 16 4.21 3.51 12.92
C ASN A 16 4.12 4.99 12.57
N ARG A 17 3.09 5.65 13.06
CA ARG A 17 2.88 7.06 12.73
C ARG A 17 3.94 7.96 13.32
N VAL A 18 4.48 7.58 14.45
CA VAL A 18 5.49 8.39 15.10
C VAL A 18 6.78 8.36 14.29
N ARG A 19 7.15 7.19 13.81
CA ARG A 19 8.34 7.07 13.00
C ARG A 19 8.11 7.46 11.56
N GLY A 20 6.87 7.41 11.11
CA GLY A 20 6.53 7.85 9.77
C GLY A 20 6.74 6.81 8.69
N PHE A 21 6.69 5.53 9.00
CA PHE A 21 6.80 4.50 7.97
C PHE A 21 6.18 3.20 8.46
N GLY A 22 6.03 2.28 7.55
CA GLY A 22 5.51 0.98 7.87
C GLY A 22 5.83 -0.01 6.78
N PHE A 23 5.27 -1.20 6.89
CA PHE A 23 5.50 -2.26 5.92
C PHE A 23 4.20 -2.93 5.54
N LEU A 24 4.13 -3.33 4.28
CA LEU A 24 2.99 -4.03 3.73
C LEU A 24 3.45 -5.41 3.32
N THR A 25 2.54 -6.37 3.34
CA THR A 25 2.88 -7.73 2.96
C THR A 25 1.97 -8.20 1.85
N ARG A 26 2.53 -8.94 0.92
CA ARG A 26 1.75 -9.53 -0.15
C ARG A 26 1.06 -10.80 0.30
N GLY A 27 1.48 -11.35 1.43
CA GLY A 27 0.85 -12.54 1.94
C GLY A 27 1.32 -13.83 1.31
N ASP A 28 2.29 -13.75 0.42
CA ASP A 28 2.77 -14.95 -0.26
C ASP A 28 4.18 -15.33 0.16
N GLY A 29 4.66 -14.74 1.24
CA GLY A 29 6.00 -15.04 1.72
C GLY A 29 7.08 -14.21 1.08
N SER A 30 6.71 -13.32 0.17
CA SER A 30 7.73 -12.48 -0.44
C SER A 30 8.11 -11.37 0.50
N GLU A 31 9.11 -10.62 0.09
CA GLU A 31 9.66 -9.56 0.90
C GLU A 31 8.62 -8.48 1.18
N ASP A 32 8.67 -7.86 2.34
CA ASP A 32 7.74 -6.80 2.69
C ASP A 32 8.01 -5.55 1.86
N ILE A 33 6.99 -4.73 1.72
CA ILE A 33 7.08 -3.51 0.93
C ILE A 33 7.08 -2.33 1.88
N PHE A 34 8.09 -1.48 1.77
CA PHE A 34 8.24 -0.31 2.64
C PHE A 34 7.32 0.80 2.17
N VAL A 35 6.64 1.46 3.10
CA VAL A 35 5.82 2.62 2.77
C VAL A 35 6.17 3.75 3.73
N HIS A 36 6.37 4.94 3.17
CA HIS A 36 6.72 6.10 3.97
C HIS A 36 5.50 7.01 4.10
N MET A 37 5.44 7.73 5.22
CA MET A 37 4.31 8.60 5.47
C MET A 37 4.13 9.65 4.37
N GLU A 38 5.21 10.12 3.81
CA GLU A 38 5.11 11.11 2.74
C GLU A 38 4.38 10.54 1.54
N THR A 39 4.57 9.27 1.27
CA THR A 39 3.85 8.63 0.19
C THR A 39 2.37 8.61 0.49
N LEU A 40 2.01 8.35 1.73
CA LEU A 40 0.61 8.36 2.12
C LEU A 40 0.00 9.75 1.94
N ARG A 41 0.75 10.77 2.33
CA ARG A 41 0.25 12.12 2.21
C ARG A 41 -0.01 12.51 0.77
N ARG A 42 0.86 12.06 -0.13
CA ARG A 42 0.68 12.36 -1.52
C ARG A 42 -0.65 11.87 -2.03
N PHE A 43 -1.12 10.77 -1.53
CA PHE A 43 -2.34 10.16 -2.01
C PHE A 43 -3.51 10.34 -1.05
N GLY A 44 -3.36 11.26 -0.08
CA GLY A 44 -4.47 11.61 0.78
C GLY A 44 -4.80 10.60 1.86
N ILE A 45 -3.89 9.72 2.17
CA ILE A 45 -4.11 8.72 3.21
C ILE A 45 -3.49 9.20 4.49
N THR A 46 -4.25 9.22 5.58
CA THR A 46 -3.76 9.77 6.83
C THR A 46 -3.21 8.70 7.75
N GLU A 47 -3.63 7.47 7.60
CA GLU A 47 -3.09 6.41 8.45
C GLU A 47 -3.39 5.06 7.84
N LEU A 48 -2.65 4.07 8.28
CA LEU A 48 -2.87 2.69 7.90
C LEU A 48 -3.00 1.87 9.16
N ARG A 49 -3.87 0.88 9.13
CA ARG A 49 -4.08 0.01 10.27
C ARG A 49 -3.59 -1.40 9.94
N PRO A 50 -3.07 -2.12 10.90
CA PRO A 50 -2.65 -3.49 10.64
C PRO A 50 -3.83 -4.31 10.13
N GLY A 51 -3.59 -5.09 9.10
CA GLY A 51 -4.64 -5.90 8.50
C GLY A 51 -5.45 -5.20 7.44
N GLN A 52 -5.28 -3.90 7.29
CA GLN A 52 -6.02 -3.16 6.27
C GLN A 52 -5.49 -3.52 4.89
N ARG A 53 -6.37 -3.62 3.92
CA ARG A 53 -5.96 -3.91 2.57
C ARG A 53 -5.89 -2.64 1.75
N VAL A 54 -4.87 -2.56 0.93
CA VAL A 54 -4.65 -1.40 0.08
C VAL A 54 -4.13 -1.86 -1.27
N LEU A 55 -4.28 -1.01 -2.26
CA LEU A 55 -3.73 -1.26 -3.58
C LEU A 55 -2.47 -0.42 -3.71
N VAL A 56 -1.38 -1.04 -4.12
CA VAL A 56 -0.12 -0.32 -4.23
C VAL A 56 0.59 -0.67 -5.51
N ARG A 57 1.37 0.28 -5.96
CA ARG A 57 2.35 0.05 -7.00
C ARG A 57 3.70 0.26 -6.34
N TYR A 58 4.61 -0.64 -6.52
CA TYR A 58 5.91 -0.52 -5.87
C TYR A 58 7.02 -0.85 -6.85
N GLY A 59 8.21 -0.44 -6.50
CA GLY A 59 9.37 -0.71 -7.31
C GLY A 59 10.52 -1.14 -6.43
N ASP A 60 11.53 -1.70 -7.05
CA ASP A 60 12.71 -2.12 -6.34
C ASP A 60 13.62 -0.94 -6.12
N GLY A 61 14.10 -0.80 -4.91
CA GLY A 61 15.03 0.25 -4.57
C GLY A 61 16.25 -0.34 -3.92
N PRO A 62 17.19 0.49 -3.54
CA PRO A 62 18.43 0.02 -2.93
C PRO A 62 18.20 -0.70 -1.62
N LYS A 63 17.12 -0.43 -0.96
CA LYS A 63 16.82 -1.08 0.30
C LYS A 63 15.69 -2.08 0.22
N GLY A 64 15.26 -2.42 -0.97
CA GLY A 64 14.18 -3.36 -1.15
C GLY A 64 13.00 -2.70 -1.84
N LYS A 65 11.83 -3.31 -1.70
CA LYS A 65 10.65 -2.81 -2.38
C LYS A 65 10.07 -1.62 -1.66
N MET A 66 9.71 -0.60 -2.40
CA MET A 66 9.14 0.63 -1.85
C MET A 66 7.88 1.00 -2.60
N VAL A 67 6.90 1.51 -1.87
CA VAL A 67 5.64 1.92 -2.49
C VAL A 67 5.85 3.20 -3.29
N ALA A 68 5.38 3.18 -4.52
CA ALA A 68 5.40 4.37 -5.36
C ALA A 68 4.02 5.00 -5.43
N GLU A 69 2.99 4.20 -5.32
CA GLU A 69 1.63 4.68 -5.36
C GLU A 69 0.79 3.81 -4.44
N ILE A 70 -0.15 4.41 -3.71
CA ILE A 70 -0.98 3.64 -2.80
C ILE A 70 -2.40 4.19 -2.83
N ARG A 71 -3.36 3.30 -2.85
CA ARG A 71 -4.77 3.67 -2.84
C ARG A 71 -5.53 2.75 -1.89
N PRO A 72 -6.51 3.27 -1.18
CA PRO A 72 -7.28 2.40 -0.31
C PRO A 72 -8.20 1.51 -1.14
N VAL A 73 -8.43 0.31 -0.65
CA VAL A 73 -9.42 -0.54 -1.25
C VAL A 73 -10.76 -0.12 -0.66
N GLN A 74 -11.72 0.21 -1.51
CA GLN A 74 -12.97 0.67 -1.02
C GLN A 74 -13.86 -0.48 -0.81
N PRO A 75 -14.18 -0.82 0.35
CA PRO A 75 -15.01 -1.96 0.58
C PRO A 75 -16.34 -1.67 0.04
N GLY A 76 -16.89 -2.37 -0.53
CA GLY A 76 -18.12 -2.19 -0.92
C GLY A 76 -18.30 -1.30 -1.91
N GLY A 77 -17.59 -0.83 -2.31
CA GLY A 77 -17.75 0.09 -3.15
C GLY A 77 -18.72 -0.03 -4.10
N ILE A 78 -19.36 -0.27 -4.13
CA ILE A 78 -20.08 -0.35 -5.03
C ILE A 78 -21.00 0.24 -5.09
N PRO A 79 -21.33 0.69 -5.35
CA PRO A 79 -22.15 1.28 -5.36
C PRO A 79 -23.07 1.22 -5.98
N SER A 80 -23.32 0.96 -5.99
CA SER A 80 -23.91 1.04 -6.35
C SER A 80 -24.59 1.08 -6.61
N SER A 81 -25.12 0.91 -6.67
CA SER A 81 -25.73 1.00 -6.74
C SER A 81 -26.38 1.23 -6.79
N HIS A 82 -26.74 1.14 -6.85
CA HIS A 82 -27.37 1.50 -6.77
C HIS A 82 -27.70 1.87 -7.02
#